data_69f3fd566b3300300a35ddae82476bf6
#
_entry.id   69f3fd566b3300300a35ddae82476bf6
#
_cell.length_a   1.000
_cell.length_b   1.000
_cell.length_c   1.000
_cell.angle_alpha   90.00
_cell.angle_beta   90.00
_cell.angle_gamma   90.00
#
_symmetry.space_group_name_H-M   'P 1'
#
loop_
_entity.id
_entity.type
_entity.pdbx_description
1 polymer ?
#
loop_
_entity_poly.entity_id
_entity_poly.type
_entity_poly.pdbx_seq_one_letter_code
_entity_poly.pdbx_strand_id
1 'polypeptide(L)'
;MIQKKFSTWLLAFATAVLSLATPLLVGSAVVLTSCTPEEVIVSRPTIERIQQRGELLVGTTGDYRPLTFCEPETGEYWGFGIEMAQAIADSIGVPVEFVRTSWPTLTADVMAEPQTFDLAIGGITITETRLATMLMSEGYLANGKTILCRTEDTARFRSLADIDRPEVRVMVNPGGLNEQFANQNLTHATIIVHQNNEEIPSLIAEGEADVMITEITEAPWYVQTEPRLAAPLLNAPFTHGEIGVLMRKGQDDLLDLVNGVIQRMKADGSLQRLRDKYGLMP
;
A
#
# COMPACT_ATOMS: atom_id res chain seq x y z
N MET A 1 33.10 42.77 -32.10
CA MET A 1 33.49 44.16 -32.22
C MET A 1 33.45 44.80 -30.85
N ILE A 2 34.62 45.26 -30.39
CA ILE A 2 34.96 46.22 -29.34
C ILE A 2 34.81 45.66 -27.89
N GLN A 3 35.82 45.13 -27.25
CA GLN A 3 37.13 45.57 -26.71
C GLN A 3 37.11 46.91 -25.93
N LYS A 4 37.62 46.78 -24.69
CA LYS A 4 38.64 47.62 -23.95
C LYS A 4 38.10 48.08 -22.58
N LYS A 5 38.86 48.28 -21.52
CA LYS A 5 40.31 48.15 -21.21
C LYS A 5 40.49 48.35 -19.68
N PHE A 6 41.45 47.63 -19.10
CA PHE A 6 42.43 47.99 -18.05
C PHE A 6 42.32 49.34 -17.30
N SER A 7 42.58 49.33 -15.99
CA SER A 7 43.71 50.10 -15.44
C SER A 7 44.05 49.70 -13.97
N THR A 8 45.27 49.32 -13.80
CA THR A 8 46.11 49.17 -12.61
C THR A 8 46.47 50.53 -12.00
N TRP A 9 46.58 50.61 -10.65
CA TRP A 9 47.53 51.48 -9.97
C TRP A 9 48.08 50.84 -8.71
N LEU A 10 49.38 50.57 -8.72
CA LEU A 10 50.30 50.34 -7.58
C LEU A 10 50.65 51.68 -6.94
N LEU A 11 50.82 51.70 -5.65
CA LEU A 11 51.82 52.57 -4.99
C LEU A 11 52.20 52.04 -3.61
N ALA A 12 53.45 51.74 -3.43
CA ALA A 12 54.15 51.38 -2.21
C ALA A 12 54.67 52.61 -1.50
N PHE A 13 54.82 52.53 -0.16
CA PHE A 13 55.83 53.22 0.68
C PHE A 13 55.76 52.62 2.09
N ALA A 14 56.67 51.94 2.50
CA ALA A 14 57.95 52.04 3.25
C ALA A 14 57.83 52.48 4.71
N THR A 15 58.20 51.54 5.58
CA THR A 15 59.01 51.55 6.83
C THR A 15 58.79 52.58 7.93
N ALA A 16 58.56 52.08 9.14
CA ALA A 16 59.27 52.42 10.34
C ALA A 16 59.18 51.35 11.41
N VAL A 17 60.29 50.82 11.82
CA VAL A 17 60.50 49.87 12.93
C VAL A 17 60.49 50.67 14.22
N LEU A 18 59.71 50.30 15.22
CA LEU A 18 59.84 50.64 16.59
C LEU A 18 59.57 49.47 17.51
N SER A 19 60.63 48.87 18.02
CA SER A 19 60.63 47.82 19.02
C SER A 19 60.31 48.37 20.42
N LEU A 20 59.19 47.89 20.98
CA LEU A 20 58.96 48.04 22.43
C LEU A 20 58.52 46.67 22.96
N ALA A 21 59.37 46.12 23.83
CA ALA A 21 59.08 44.87 24.54
C ALA A 21 57.97 45.09 25.57
N THR A 22 56.99 44.24 25.55
CA THR A 22 56.00 44.13 26.66
C THR A 22 55.80 42.64 27.01
N PRO A 23 55.56 42.37 28.31
CA PRO A 23 55.66 40.97 28.82
C PRO A 23 54.57 40.07 28.40
N LEU A 24 54.95 38.79 28.22
CA LEU A 24 54.04 37.65 28.02
C LEU A 24 53.10 37.51 29.23
N LEU A 25 51.85 37.84 29.06
CA LEU A 25 50.75 37.32 29.87
C LEU A 25 50.21 36.07 29.14
N VAL A 26 50.57 34.91 29.70
CA VAL A 26 49.98 33.62 29.30
C VAL A 26 48.57 33.64 29.86
N GLY A 27 47.63 34.10 29.05
CA GLY A 27 46.19 33.93 29.30
C GLY A 27 45.79 32.57 28.81
N SER A 28 45.56 31.60 29.73
CA SER A 28 44.89 30.34 29.40
C SER A 28 43.48 30.64 28.92
N ALA A 29 43.27 30.62 27.60
CA ALA A 29 41.94 30.64 27.04
C ALA A 29 41.26 29.31 27.36
N VAL A 30 40.36 29.32 28.35
CA VAL A 30 39.42 28.23 28.56
C VAL A 30 38.43 28.28 27.40
N VAL A 31 38.62 27.40 26.43
CA VAL A 31 37.61 27.15 25.40
C VAL A 31 36.44 26.44 26.10
N LEU A 32 35.44 27.22 26.47
CA LEU A 32 34.15 26.68 26.85
C LEU A 32 33.52 26.09 25.56
N THR A 33 33.74 24.78 25.31
CA THR A 33 32.95 24.03 24.36
C THR A 33 31.53 24.01 24.91
N SER A 34 30.66 24.85 24.38
CA SER A 34 29.23 24.74 24.62
C SER A 34 28.76 23.44 23.94
N CYS A 35 28.64 22.37 24.71
CA CYS A 35 27.80 21.25 24.33
C CYS A 35 26.36 21.78 24.27
N THR A 36 25.91 22.13 23.07
CA THR A 36 24.47 22.15 22.81
C THR A 36 23.96 20.73 23.03
N PRO A 37 22.98 20.51 23.91
CA PRO A 37 22.37 19.19 23.99
C PRO A 37 21.85 18.88 22.61
N GLU A 38 22.30 17.75 22.04
CA GLU A 38 21.67 17.14 20.86
C GLU A 38 20.21 16.91 21.27
N GLU A 39 19.30 17.67 20.69
CA GLU A 39 17.88 17.52 20.92
C GLU A 39 17.55 16.11 20.40
N VAL A 40 17.40 15.15 21.30
CA VAL A 40 16.89 13.83 21.01
C VAL A 40 15.47 14.06 20.52
N ILE A 41 15.30 14.07 19.20
CA ILE A 41 13.97 14.10 18.57
C ILE A 41 13.31 12.77 18.93
N VAL A 42 12.63 12.74 20.05
CA VAL A 42 11.73 11.64 20.40
C VAL A 42 10.58 11.73 19.41
N SER A 43 10.56 10.83 18.43
CA SER A 43 9.45 10.77 17.48
C SER A 43 8.18 10.50 18.27
N ARG A 44 7.18 11.37 18.12
CA ARG A 44 5.87 11.16 18.78
C ARG A 44 5.24 9.87 18.28
N PRO A 45 4.49 9.14 19.14
CA PRO A 45 3.72 7.98 18.74
C PRO A 45 2.85 8.30 17.53
N THR A 46 2.62 7.31 16.67
CA THR A 46 1.86 7.48 15.43
C THR A 46 0.43 7.93 15.71
N ILE A 47 -0.22 7.33 16.71
CA ILE A 47 -1.58 7.70 17.12
C ILE A 47 -1.65 9.17 17.56
N GLU A 48 -0.67 9.65 18.35
CA GLU A 48 -0.64 11.06 18.76
C GLU A 48 -0.51 12.01 17.56
N ARG A 49 0.31 11.66 16.55
CA ARG A 49 0.41 12.45 15.31
C ARG A 49 -0.90 12.50 14.52
N ILE A 50 -1.61 11.36 14.42
CA ILE A 50 -2.91 11.25 13.78
C ILE A 50 -3.93 12.14 14.50
N GLN A 51 -3.99 12.05 15.83
CA GLN A 51 -4.90 12.87 16.66
C GLN A 51 -4.61 14.37 16.54
N GLN A 52 -3.34 14.76 16.49
CA GLN A 52 -2.95 16.17 16.30
C GLN A 52 -3.27 16.69 14.90
N ARG A 53 -3.16 15.85 13.87
CA ARG A 53 -3.58 16.18 12.52
C ARG A 53 -5.10 16.29 12.42
N GLY A 54 -5.83 15.47 13.20
CA GLY A 54 -7.29 15.47 13.28
C GLY A 54 -7.97 14.53 12.29
N GLU A 55 -7.23 13.65 11.61
CA GLU A 55 -7.74 12.67 10.65
C GLU A 55 -6.81 11.47 10.51
N LEU A 56 -7.37 10.30 10.15
CA LEU A 56 -6.63 9.10 9.74
C LEU A 56 -6.55 9.04 8.21
N LEU A 57 -5.33 9.09 7.66
CA LEU A 57 -5.11 8.94 6.23
C LEU A 57 -4.98 7.46 5.87
N VAL A 58 -5.84 6.98 4.98
CA VAL A 58 -5.92 5.57 4.60
C VAL A 58 -5.67 5.38 3.11
N GLY A 59 -4.57 4.73 2.77
CA GLY A 59 -4.25 4.35 1.39
C GLY A 59 -5.15 3.21 0.91
N THR A 60 -5.76 3.35 -0.27
CA THR A 60 -6.54 2.30 -0.90
C THR A 60 -6.51 2.42 -2.42
N THR A 61 -6.57 1.29 -3.13
CA THR A 61 -6.60 1.28 -4.59
C THR A 61 -7.97 1.66 -5.15
N GLY A 62 -9.04 1.35 -4.41
CA GLY A 62 -10.42 1.66 -4.80
C GLY A 62 -10.87 1.02 -6.11
N ASP A 63 -10.29 -0.14 -6.46
CA ASP A 63 -10.57 -0.91 -7.67
C ASP A 63 -10.70 -2.43 -7.39
N TYR A 64 -11.11 -2.79 -6.18
CA TYR A 64 -11.12 -4.17 -5.71
C TYR A 64 -12.41 -4.50 -4.95
N ARG A 65 -13.52 -4.67 -5.72
CA ARG A 65 -14.84 -5.02 -5.17
C ARG A 65 -14.86 -6.44 -4.60
N PRO A 66 -15.61 -6.69 -3.52
CA PRO A 66 -16.37 -5.73 -2.70
C PRO A 66 -15.54 -5.14 -1.53
N LEU A 67 -14.20 -5.27 -1.57
CA LEU A 67 -13.36 -4.84 -0.44
C LEU A 67 -13.15 -3.32 -0.44
N THR A 68 -12.78 -2.73 -1.56
CA THR A 68 -12.68 -1.28 -1.73
C THR A 68 -13.06 -0.87 -3.15
N PHE A 69 -13.91 0.11 -3.26
CA PHE A 69 -14.28 0.71 -4.53
C PHE A 69 -14.45 2.22 -4.39
N CYS A 70 -13.96 2.95 -5.39
CA CYS A 70 -14.13 4.39 -5.50
C CYS A 70 -15.06 4.68 -6.67
N GLU A 71 -16.22 5.27 -6.40
CA GLU A 71 -17.16 5.66 -7.43
C GLU A 71 -16.53 6.72 -8.36
N PRO A 72 -16.44 6.44 -9.67
CA PRO A 72 -15.76 7.36 -10.58
C PRO A 72 -16.40 8.74 -10.69
N GLU A 73 -17.75 8.82 -10.53
CA GLU A 73 -18.50 10.05 -10.69
C GLU A 73 -18.47 10.94 -9.44
N THR A 74 -18.51 10.34 -8.26
CA THR A 74 -18.62 11.07 -6.98
C THR A 74 -17.30 11.14 -6.21
N GLY A 75 -16.39 10.20 -6.47
CA GLY A 75 -15.17 10.00 -5.67
C GLY A 75 -15.42 9.34 -4.31
N GLU A 76 -16.67 8.90 -4.04
CA GLU A 76 -17.01 8.24 -2.79
C GLU A 76 -16.45 6.81 -2.72
N TYR A 77 -15.91 6.46 -1.57
CA TYR A 77 -15.41 5.11 -1.32
C TYR A 77 -16.44 4.26 -0.58
N TRP A 78 -16.55 2.99 -0.97
CA TRP A 78 -17.35 2.01 -0.25
C TRP A 78 -16.68 0.63 -0.29
N GLY A 79 -17.12 -0.27 0.57
CA GLY A 79 -16.66 -1.65 0.63
C GLY A 79 -16.32 -2.10 2.04
N PHE A 80 -16.06 -3.40 2.16
CA PHE A 80 -15.70 -4.04 3.43
C PHE A 80 -14.49 -3.35 4.10
N GLY A 81 -13.42 -3.09 3.33
CA GLY A 81 -12.20 -2.44 3.84
C GLY A 81 -12.45 -0.98 4.24
N ILE A 82 -13.38 -0.31 3.57
CA ILE A 82 -13.76 1.08 3.89
C ILE A 82 -14.42 1.14 5.28
N GLU A 83 -15.32 0.21 5.58
CA GLU A 83 -15.96 0.14 6.91
C GLU A 83 -14.98 -0.32 8.00
N MET A 84 -14.02 -1.19 7.66
CA MET A 84 -12.93 -1.54 8.57
C MET A 84 -12.05 -0.31 8.89
N ALA A 85 -11.72 0.51 7.89
CA ALA A 85 -10.98 1.76 8.08
C ALA A 85 -11.73 2.74 8.97
N GLN A 86 -13.05 2.85 8.80
CA GLN A 86 -13.92 3.67 9.66
C GLN A 86 -13.87 3.19 11.12
N ALA A 87 -13.96 1.87 11.35
CA ALA A 87 -13.88 1.31 12.70
C ALA A 87 -12.53 1.58 13.38
N ILE A 88 -11.44 1.60 12.61
CA ILE A 88 -10.10 1.98 13.09
C ILE A 88 -10.07 3.47 13.46
N ALA A 89 -10.54 4.36 12.56
CA ALA A 89 -10.59 5.79 12.78
C ALA A 89 -11.46 6.18 13.99
N ASP A 90 -12.62 5.54 14.16
CA ASP A 90 -13.50 5.69 15.32
C ASP A 90 -12.79 5.33 16.63
N SER A 91 -11.95 4.29 16.60
CA SER A 91 -11.16 3.85 17.77
C SER A 91 -10.06 4.85 18.16
N ILE A 92 -9.57 5.65 17.18
CA ILE A 92 -8.61 6.74 17.42
C ILE A 92 -9.35 8.03 17.84
N GLY A 93 -10.62 8.18 17.46
CA GLY A 93 -11.46 9.35 17.71
C GLY A 93 -11.29 10.45 16.67
N VAL A 94 -11.03 10.09 15.41
CA VAL A 94 -10.83 11.01 14.29
C VAL A 94 -11.62 10.55 13.05
N PRO A 95 -11.98 11.43 12.11
CA PRO A 95 -12.49 11.03 10.81
C PRO A 95 -11.43 10.30 9.97
N VAL A 96 -11.89 9.53 8.97
CA VAL A 96 -11.03 8.90 7.97
C VAL A 96 -11.01 9.74 6.68
N GLU A 97 -9.82 9.86 6.09
CA GLU A 97 -9.63 10.41 4.75
C GLU A 97 -8.95 9.35 3.87
N PHE A 98 -9.52 9.07 2.69
CA PHE A 98 -8.99 8.05 1.79
C PHE A 98 -8.04 8.67 0.76
N VAL A 99 -6.84 8.08 0.65
CA VAL A 99 -5.79 8.49 -0.28
C VAL A 99 -5.67 7.44 -1.37
N ARG A 100 -5.85 7.84 -2.64
CA ARG A 100 -5.73 6.93 -3.76
C ARG A 100 -4.29 6.44 -3.93
N THR A 101 -4.12 5.13 -4.03
CA THR A 101 -2.87 4.44 -4.44
C THR A 101 -3.18 3.47 -5.58
N SER A 102 -2.20 2.67 -6.00
CA SER A 102 -2.37 1.64 -7.02
C SER A 102 -1.59 0.38 -6.64
N TRP A 103 -1.94 -0.76 -7.21
CA TRP A 103 -1.23 -2.01 -6.96
C TRP A 103 0.27 -1.93 -7.29
N PRO A 104 0.70 -1.31 -8.42
CA PRO A 104 2.12 -1.14 -8.73
C PRO A 104 2.87 -0.25 -7.73
N THR A 105 2.23 0.77 -7.17
CA THR A 105 2.89 1.79 -6.33
C THR A 105 2.69 1.56 -4.83
N LEU A 106 1.76 0.72 -4.41
CA LEU A 106 1.36 0.51 -3.01
C LEU A 106 2.54 0.42 -2.04
N THR A 107 3.53 -0.42 -2.35
CA THR A 107 4.70 -0.60 -1.48
C THR A 107 5.55 0.66 -1.40
N ALA A 108 5.76 1.35 -2.51
CA ALA A 108 6.51 2.60 -2.56
C ALA A 108 5.76 3.71 -1.82
N ASP A 109 4.44 3.77 -1.97
CA ASP A 109 3.59 4.79 -1.34
C ASP A 109 3.54 4.64 0.18
N VAL A 110 3.49 3.38 0.70
CA VAL A 110 3.61 3.10 2.15
C VAL A 110 4.97 3.57 2.70
N MET A 111 6.02 3.45 1.91
CA MET A 111 7.40 3.78 2.28
C MET A 111 7.78 5.23 1.98
N ALA A 112 6.89 6.01 1.36
CA ALA A 112 7.17 7.36 0.87
C ALA A 112 7.60 8.34 1.98
N GLU A 113 8.50 9.27 1.63
CA GLU A 113 8.90 10.41 2.46
C GLU A 113 8.67 11.71 1.68
N PRO A 114 7.82 12.62 2.15
CA PRO A 114 7.00 12.52 3.36
C PRO A 114 5.92 11.43 3.24
N GLN A 115 5.46 10.89 4.38
CA GLN A 115 4.42 9.87 4.43
C GLN A 115 3.11 10.40 3.85
N THR A 116 2.50 9.66 2.92
CA THR A 116 1.28 10.06 2.21
C THR A 116 0.00 9.57 2.89
N PHE A 117 0.06 8.45 3.62
CA PHE A 117 -1.04 7.90 4.42
C PHE A 117 -0.49 7.08 5.60
N ASP A 118 -1.28 6.90 6.65
CA ASP A 118 -0.86 6.24 7.88
C ASP A 118 -0.88 4.71 7.77
N LEU A 119 -1.86 4.18 7.08
CA LEU A 119 -2.02 2.75 6.81
C LEU A 119 -2.66 2.53 5.44
N ALA A 120 -2.57 1.31 4.91
CA ALA A 120 -3.26 0.92 3.68
C ALA A 120 -4.18 -0.28 3.92
N ILE A 121 -5.35 -0.28 3.27
CA ILE A 121 -6.39 -1.30 3.44
C ILE A 121 -7.05 -1.62 2.09
N GLY A 122 -7.58 -2.83 1.96
CA GLY A 122 -8.35 -3.23 0.78
C GLY A 122 -7.75 -4.39 -0.01
N GLY A 123 -7.89 -5.61 0.49
CA GLY A 123 -7.44 -6.81 -0.23
C GLY A 123 -5.94 -7.06 -0.18
N ILE A 124 -5.25 -6.48 0.79
CA ILE A 124 -3.79 -6.59 0.91
C ILE A 124 -3.43 -7.90 1.62
N THR A 125 -3.02 -8.91 0.85
CA THR A 125 -2.61 -10.20 1.38
C THR A 125 -1.35 -10.10 2.23
N ILE A 126 -1.35 -10.73 3.39
CA ILE A 126 -0.19 -10.89 4.25
C ILE A 126 0.79 -11.83 3.55
N THR A 127 2.03 -11.38 3.34
CA THR A 127 3.10 -12.15 2.72
C THR A 127 4.40 -11.97 3.49
N GLU A 128 5.29 -12.96 3.44
CA GLU A 128 6.60 -12.84 4.07
C GLU A 128 7.43 -11.67 3.54
N THR A 129 7.32 -11.36 2.24
CA THR A 129 7.99 -10.21 1.62
C THR A 129 7.52 -8.88 2.24
N ARG A 130 6.21 -8.72 2.49
CA ARG A 130 5.66 -7.55 3.15
C ARG A 130 6.08 -7.48 4.61
N LEU A 131 5.99 -8.58 5.35
CA LEU A 131 6.42 -8.67 6.74
C LEU A 131 7.91 -8.38 6.94
N ALA A 132 8.76 -8.71 5.97
CA ALA A 132 10.19 -8.41 6.04
C ALA A 132 10.48 -6.90 6.05
N THR A 133 9.69 -6.09 5.34
CA THR A 133 9.98 -4.67 5.10
C THR A 133 8.96 -3.71 5.73
N MET A 134 7.77 -4.20 6.07
CA MET A 134 6.62 -3.40 6.57
C MET A 134 6.00 -4.08 7.80
N LEU A 135 5.02 -3.43 8.42
CA LEU A 135 4.14 -4.01 9.42
C LEU A 135 2.83 -4.45 8.75
N MET A 136 2.31 -5.59 9.17
CA MET A 136 0.98 -6.06 8.80
C MET A 136 0.21 -6.41 10.07
N SER A 137 -1.08 -6.08 10.10
CA SER A 137 -1.97 -6.53 11.16
C SER A 137 -2.13 -8.07 11.14
N GLU A 138 -2.75 -8.61 12.19
CA GLU A 138 -3.30 -9.96 12.09
C GLU A 138 -4.31 -10.07 10.95
N GLY A 139 -4.48 -11.29 10.44
CA GLY A 139 -5.45 -11.57 9.38
C GLY A 139 -6.89 -11.42 9.87
N TYR A 140 -7.72 -10.80 9.04
CA TYR A 140 -9.14 -10.61 9.34
C TYR A 140 -10.07 -11.23 8.29
N LEU A 141 -9.54 -11.67 7.15
CA LEU A 141 -10.29 -12.29 6.07
C LEU A 141 -9.42 -13.32 5.35
N ALA A 142 -9.92 -14.56 5.23
CA ALA A 142 -9.23 -15.59 4.45
C ALA A 142 -9.14 -15.18 2.98
N ASN A 143 -8.02 -15.50 2.33
CA ASN A 143 -7.80 -15.20 0.92
C ASN A 143 -7.02 -16.32 0.21
N GLY A 144 -7.09 -16.34 -1.12
CA GLY A 144 -6.37 -17.29 -1.94
C GLY A 144 -6.63 -17.06 -3.42
N LYS A 145 -5.64 -17.39 -4.25
CA LYS A 145 -5.74 -17.24 -5.71
C LYS A 145 -6.74 -18.25 -6.27
N THR A 146 -7.62 -17.75 -7.11
CA THR A 146 -8.62 -18.51 -7.85
C THR A 146 -8.73 -17.96 -9.27
N ILE A 147 -9.73 -18.42 -10.00
CA ILE A 147 -10.03 -17.95 -11.35
C ILE A 147 -11.47 -17.48 -11.48
N LEU A 148 -11.65 -16.55 -12.39
CA LEU A 148 -12.93 -16.20 -12.98
C LEU A 148 -12.90 -16.60 -14.45
N CYS A 149 -13.94 -17.27 -14.93
CA CYS A 149 -14.10 -17.67 -16.32
C CYS A 149 -15.56 -17.56 -16.73
N ARG A 150 -15.88 -17.78 -18.01
CA ARG A 150 -17.28 -17.88 -18.43
C ARG A 150 -17.94 -19.12 -17.83
N THR A 151 -19.24 -19.04 -17.55
CA THR A 151 -20.04 -20.13 -16.98
C THR A 151 -19.98 -21.41 -17.85
N GLU A 152 -19.95 -21.24 -19.16
CA GLU A 152 -19.84 -22.36 -20.12
C GLU A 152 -18.46 -23.05 -20.10
N ASP A 153 -17.41 -22.36 -19.63
CA ASP A 153 -16.04 -22.87 -19.55
C ASP A 153 -15.70 -23.54 -18.21
N THR A 154 -16.63 -23.63 -17.26
CA THR A 154 -16.39 -24.19 -15.91
C THR A 154 -15.87 -25.62 -15.92
N ALA A 155 -16.27 -26.44 -16.89
CA ALA A 155 -15.79 -27.81 -17.05
C ALA A 155 -14.37 -27.87 -17.63
N ARG A 156 -13.92 -26.81 -18.31
CA ARG A 156 -12.63 -26.72 -19.00
C ARG A 156 -11.50 -26.31 -18.03
N PHE A 157 -11.81 -25.49 -17.01
CA PHE A 157 -10.81 -24.91 -16.11
C PHE A 157 -10.99 -25.41 -14.67
N ARG A 158 -10.33 -26.52 -14.33
CA ARG A 158 -10.45 -27.21 -13.03
C ARG A 158 -9.14 -27.26 -12.25
N SER A 159 -8.03 -26.88 -12.90
CA SER A 159 -6.69 -26.90 -12.32
C SER A 159 -5.78 -25.86 -12.97
N LEU A 160 -4.64 -25.62 -12.35
CA LEU A 160 -3.59 -24.78 -12.94
C LEU A 160 -3.11 -25.32 -14.30
N ALA A 161 -3.01 -26.64 -14.43
CA ALA A 161 -2.60 -27.29 -15.69
C ALA A 161 -3.62 -27.10 -16.83
N ASP A 162 -4.90 -26.90 -16.51
CA ASP A 162 -5.91 -26.60 -17.53
C ASP A 162 -5.81 -25.15 -18.03
N ILE A 163 -5.25 -24.26 -17.21
CA ILE A 163 -5.08 -22.86 -17.52
C ILE A 163 -3.75 -22.62 -18.23
N ASP A 164 -2.69 -23.35 -17.85
CA ASP A 164 -1.34 -23.20 -18.44
C ASP A 164 -1.22 -23.95 -19.77
N ARG A 165 -1.98 -23.52 -20.77
CA ARG A 165 -1.96 -24.08 -22.14
C ARG A 165 -1.76 -22.97 -23.17
N PRO A 166 -1.09 -23.24 -24.31
CA PRO A 166 -0.79 -22.21 -25.32
C PRO A 166 -2.02 -21.51 -25.90
N GLU A 167 -3.17 -22.19 -25.94
CA GLU A 167 -4.44 -21.67 -26.45
C GLU A 167 -5.23 -20.86 -25.42
N VAL A 168 -4.76 -20.79 -24.15
CA VAL A 168 -5.48 -20.08 -23.06
C VAL A 168 -4.93 -18.69 -22.89
N ARG A 169 -5.84 -17.72 -22.90
CA ARG A 169 -5.54 -16.31 -22.64
C ARG A 169 -5.93 -15.98 -21.20
N VAL A 170 -4.93 -15.63 -20.39
CA VAL A 170 -5.09 -15.31 -18.97
C VAL A 170 -4.93 -13.82 -18.76
N MET A 171 -5.93 -13.17 -18.22
CA MET A 171 -5.90 -11.72 -17.96
C MET A 171 -5.65 -11.42 -16.49
N VAL A 172 -4.83 -10.41 -16.22
CA VAL A 172 -4.45 -9.94 -14.88
C VAL A 172 -4.33 -8.42 -14.86
N ASN A 173 -4.52 -7.81 -13.69
CA ASN A 173 -4.18 -6.40 -13.47
C ASN A 173 -2.67 -6.23 -13.17
N PRO A 174 -2.06 -5.08 -13.49
CA PRO A 174 -0.62 -4.87 -13.31
C PRO A 174 -0.20 -4.70 -11.84
N GLY A 175 1.03 -5.12 -11.52
CA GLY A 175 1.77 -4.78 -10.29
C GLY A 175 1.32 -5.49 -9.03
N GLY A 176 0.21 -6.25 -9.08
CA GLY A 176 -0.35 -6.97 -7.94
C GLY A 176 0.16 -8.41 -7.82
N LEU A 177 -0.32 -9.09 -6.77
CA LEU A 177 0.00 -10.52 -6.55
C LEU A 177 -0.66 -11.43 -7.59
N ASN A 178 -1.70 -10.98 -8.32
CA ASN A 178 -2.33 -11.74 -9.40
C ASN A 178 -1.38 -11.86 -10.59
N GLU A 179 -0.77 -10.76 -11.03
CA GLU A 179 0.24 -10.76 -12.09
C GLU A 179 1.47 -11.57 -11.68
N GLN A 180 1.96 -11.40 -10.44
CA GLN A 180 3.10 -12.16 -9.94
C GLN A 180 2.80 -13.66 -9.94
N PHE A 181 1.62 -14.07 -9.47
CA PHE A 181 1.19 -15.47 -9.49
C PHE A 181 1.14 -16.03 -10.91
N ALA A 182 0.52 -15.31 -11.85
CA ALA A 182 0.44 -15.73 -13.25
C ALA A 182 1.84 -15.93 -13.84
N ASN A 183 2.72 -14.93 -13.71
CA ASN A 183 4.09 -14.99 -14.24
C ASN A 183 4.97 -16.11 -13.62
N GLN A 184 4.72 -16.48 -12.36
CA GLN A 184 5.48 -17.53 -11.68
C GLN A 184 4.98 -18.94 -11.99
N ASN A 185 3.70 -19.10 -12.32
CA ASN A 185 3.07 -20.41 -12.39
C ASN A 185 2.57 -20.79 -13.80
N LEU A 186 2.47 -19.82 -14.73
CA LEU A 186 2.01 -20.06 -16.09
C LEU A 186 3.17 -19.85 -17.06
N THR A 187 3.55 -20.91 -17.75
CA THR A 187 4.69 -20.93 -18.67
C THR A 187 4.30 -21.10 -20.14
N HIS A 188 3.09 -21.54 -20.39
CA HIS A 188 2.56 -21.84 -21.73
C HIS A 188 1.42 -20.90 -22.13
N ALA A 189 0.58 -20.50 -21.17
CA ALA A 189 -0.56 -19.62 -21.42
C ALA A 189 -0.11 -18.21 -21.86
N THR A 190 -0.97 -17.56 -22.64
CA THR A 190 -0.76 -16.15 -23.01
C THR A 190 -1.26 -15.26 -21.88
N ILE A 191 -0.36 -14.58 -21.17
CA ILE A 191 -0.69 -13.63 -20.11
C ILE A 191 -0.95 -12.25 -20.74
N ILE A 192 -2.13 -11.68 -20.47
CA ILE A 192 -2.56 -10.35 -20.90
C ILE A 192 -2.67 -9.45 -19.67
N VAL A 193 -1.89 -8.37 -19.64
CA VAL A 193 -1.96 -7.38 -18.56
C VAL A 193 -2.90 -6.26 -18.98
N HIS A 194 -4.03 -6.12 -18.27
CA HIS A 194 -5.02 -5.06 -18.49
C HIS A 194 -4.98 -4.03 -17.38
N GLN A 195 -4.93 -2.73 -17.75
CA GLN A 195 -4.64 -1.65 -16.80
C GLN A 195 -5.77 -1.37 -15.79
N ASN A 196 -7.01 -1.59 -16.19
CA ASN A 196 -8.18 -1.36 -15.35
C ASN A 196 -8.72 -2.69 -14.81
N ASN A 197 -8.49 -2.96 -13.52
CA ASN A 197 -8.94 -4.20 -12.87
C ASN A 197 -10.46 -4.39 -12.98
N GLU A 198 -11.22 -3.31 -12.88
CA GLU A 198 -12.70 -3.33 -12.92
C GLU A 198 -13.29 -3.73 -14.29
N GLU A 199 -12.53 -3.60 -15.36
CA GLU A 199 -12.96 -3.98 -16.72
C GLU A 199 -12.73 -5.47 -17.00
N ILE A 200 -11.75 -6.11 -16.33
CA ILE A 200 -11.34 -7.48 -16.62
C ILE A 200 -12.52 -8.47 -16.60
N PRO A 201 -13.41 -8.48 -15.58
CA PRO A 201 -14.55 -9.42 -15.57
C PRO A 201 -15.46 -9.29 -16.78
N SER A 202 -15.75 -8.08 -17.25
CA SER A 202 -16.54 -7.87 -18.47
C SER A 202 -15.83 -8.39 -19.71
N LEU A 203 -14.52 -8.17 -19.83
CA LEU A 203 -13.71 -8.68 -20.94
C LEU A 203 -13.67 -10.21 -20.97
N ILE A 204 -13.64 -10.88 -19.80
CA ILE A 204 -13.79 -12.35 -19.72
C ILE A 204 -15.17 -12.78 -20.20
N ALA A 205 -16.24 -12.11 -19.75
CA ALA A 205 -17.60 -12.41 -20.15
C ALA A 205 -17.85 -12.23 -21.66
N GLU A 206 -17.14 -11.29 -22.29
CA GLU A 206 -17.18 -10.97 -23.71
C GLU A 206 -16.26 -11.87 -24.56
N GLY A 207 -15.39 -12.68 -23.93
CA GLY A 207 -14.51 -13.61 -24.61
C GLY A 207 -13.20 -12.99 -25.13
N GLU A 208 -12.84 -11.79 -24.66
CA GLU A 208 -11.57 -11.16 -24.99
C GLU A 208 -10.37 -11.87 -24.35
N ALA A 209 -10.60 -12.54 -23.20
CA ALA A 209 -9.71 -13.54 -22.64
C ALA A 209 -10.53 -14.73 -22.10
N ASP A 210 -9.85 -15.79 -21.68
CA ASP A 210 -10.51 -17.02 -21.27
C ASP A 210 -10.66 -17.11 -19.75
N VAL A 211 -9.67 -16.59 -19.02
CA VAL A 211 -9.57 -16.67 -17.56
C VAL A 211 -9.00 -15.37 -17.00
N MET A 212 -9.54 -14.91 -15.88
CA MET A 212 -8.90 -13.93 -15.00
C MET A 212 -8.30 -14.65 -13.81
N ILE A 213 -7.02 -14.40 -13.48
CA ILE A 213 -6.50 -14.74 -12.15
C ILE A 213 -7.00 -13.68 -11.18
N THR A 214 -7.72 -14.13 -10.15
CA THR A 214 -8.33 -13.31 -9.12
C THR A 214 -8.20 -13.97 -7.75
N GLU A 215 -8.99 -13.57 -6.79
CA GLU A 215 -8.97 -14.07 -5.41
C GLU A 215 -10.37 -14.49 -4.94
N ILE A 216 -10.41 -15.40 -3.95
CA ILE A 216 -11.69 -15.90 -3.40
C ILE A 216 -12.52 -14.81 -2.72
N THR A 217 -11.92 -13.68 -2.38
CA THR A 217 -12.60 -12.51 -1.82
C THR A 217 -13.23 -11.60 -2.87
N GLU A 218 -12.76 -11.67 -4.12
CA GLU A 218 -13.21 -10.82 -5.23
C GLU A 218 -14.16 -11.58 -6.18
N ALA A 219 -13.81 -12.80 -6.57
CA ALA A 219 -14.54 -13.58 -7.56
C ALA A 219 -16.06 -13.76 -7.26
N PRO A 220 -16.51 -13.97 -6.00
CA PRO A 220 -17.93 -14.11 -5.70
C PRO A 220 -18.77 -12.88 -6.06
N TRP A 221 -18.20 -11.68 -5.92
CA TRP A 221 -18.87 -10.45 -6.31
C TRP A 221 -19.20 -10.44 -7.80
N TYR A 222 -18.24 -10.78 -8.64
CA TYR A 222 -18.45 -10.79 -10.10
C TYR A 222 -19.38 -11.90 -10.55
N VAL A 223 -19.32 -13.09 -9.92
CA VAL A 223 -20.27 -14.18 -10.20
C VAL A 223 -21.71 -13.78 -9.84
N GLN A 224 -21.89 -12.97 -8.80
CA GLN A 224 -23.21 -12.47 -8.37
C GLN A 224 -23.76 -11.40 -9.31
N THR A 225 -22.88 -10.52 -9.82
CA THR A 225 -23.28 -9.35 -10.60
C THR A 225 -23.27 -9.57 -12.11
N GLU A 226 -22.56 -10.60 -12.60
CA GLU A 226 -22.47 -10.96 -14.02
C GLU A 226 -22.76 -12.47 -14.20
N PRO A 227 -24.00 -12.85 -14.57
CA PRO A 227 -24.42 -14.25 -14.68
C PRO A 227 -23.67 -15.10 -15.73
N ARG A 228 -22.96 -14.45 -16.66
CA ARG A 228 -22.09 -15.13 -17.64
C ARG A 228 -20.79 -15.63 -17.04
N LEU A 229 -20.47 -15.24 -15.80
CA LEU A 229 -19.22 -15.58 -15.13
C LEU A 229 -19.41 -16.65 -14.06
N ALA A 230 -18.35 -17.41 -13.82
CA ALA A 230 -18.25 -18.43 -12.79
C ALA A 230 -16.84 -18.48 -12.20
N ALA A 231 -16.74 -18.93 -10.95
CA ALA A 231 -15.48 -19.15 -10.25
C ALA A 231 -15.41 -20.62 -9.76
N PRO A 232 -15.02 -21.56 -10.63
CA PRO A 232 -15.12 -23.00 -10.34
C PRO A 232 -14.18 -23.50 -9.24
N LEU A 233 -13.19 -22.70 -8.83
CA LEU A 233 -12.16 -23.07 -7.85
C LEU A 233 -12.26 -22.29 -6.53
N LEU A 234 -13.42 -21.72 -6.19
CA LEU A 234 -13.62 -21.00 -4.92
C LEU A 234 -13.30 -21.86 -3.69
N ASN A 235 -13.71 -23.14 -3.71
CA ASN A 235 -13.49 -24.07 -2.61
C ASN A 235 -12.15 -24.84 -2.69
N ALA A 236 -11.36 -24.59 -3.73
CA ALA A 236 -10.05 -25.21 -3.94
C ALA A 236 -9.09 -24.18 -4.59
N PRO A 237 -8.82 -23.06 -3.91
CA PRO A 237 -7.96 -22.02 -4.44
C PRO A 237 -6.52 -22.53 -4.58
N PHE A 238 -5.75 -21.93 -5.47
CA PHE A 238 -4.35 -22.27 -5.72
C PHE A 238 -3.43 -21.94 -4.57
N THR A 239 -3.79 -20.95 -3.77
CA THR A 239 -3.01 -20.49 -2.61
C THR A 239 -3.94 -20.25 -1.43
N HIS A 240 -3.34 -20.22 -0.23
CA HIS A 240 -4.03 -19.88 1.01
C HIS A 240 -3.27 -18.76 1.72
N GLY A 241 -3.98 -17.81 2.25
CA GLY A 241 -3.44 -16.67 2.99
C GLY A 241 -4.54 -15.88 3.68
N GLU A 242 -4.18 -14.74 4.21
CA GLU A 242 -5.09 -13.83 4.88
C GLU A 242 -4.85 -12.41 4.41
N ILE A 243 -5.90 -11.60 4.47
CA ILE A 243 -5.84 -10.16 4.24
C ILE A 243 -5.61 -9.46 5.58
N GLY A 244 -4.70 -8.48 5.58
CA GLY A 244 -4.39 -7.62 6.72
C GLY A 244 -4.31 -6.15 6.33
N VAL A 245 -4.13 -5.30 7.32
CA VAL A 245 -3.84 -3.87 7.17
C VAL A 245 -2.34 -3.68 7.07
N LEU A 246 -1.90 -2.92 6.08
CA LEU A 246 -0.47 -2.68 5.81
C LEU A 246 -0.04 -1.32 6.39
N MET A 247 1.09 -1.30 7.06
CA MET A 247 1.65 -0.11 7.71
C MET A 247 3.16 -0.07 7.53
N ARG A 248 3.72 1.12 7.68
CA ARG A 248 5.17 1.35 7.70
C ARG A 248 5.79 0.80 9.00
N LYS A 249 7.03 0.31 8.96
CA LYS A 249 7.79 -0.05 10.17
C LYS A 249 7.96 1.15 11.12
N GLY A 250 7.90 0.87 12.42
CA GLY A 250 7.98 1.89 13.46
C GLY A 250 6.63 2.52 13.85
N GLN A 251 5.51 1.99 13.32
CA GLN A 251 4.15 2.38 13.71
C GLN A 251 3.52 1.32 14.63
N ASP A 252 4.30 0.81 15.59
CA ASP A 252 3.90 -0.32 16.43
C ASP A 252 2.66 0.01 17.30
N ASP A 253 2.53 1.26 17.77
CA ASP A 253 1.36 1.73 18.50
C ASP A 253 0.08 1.70 17.64
N LEU A 254 0.18 2.06 16.36
CA LEU A 254 -0.94 1.95 15.41
C LEU A 254 -1.25 0.49 15.09
N LEU A 255 -0.24 -0.36 14.94
CA LEU A 255 -0.43 -1.81 14.73
C LEU A 255 -1.19 -2.45 15.90
N ASP A 256 -0.81 -2.14 17.14
CA ASP A 256 -1.46 -2.65 18.35
C ASP A 256 -2.93 -2.21 18.41
N LEU A 257 -3.21 -0.94 18.09
CA LEU A 257 -4.58 -0.43 18.01
C LEU A 257 -5.40 -1.16 16.94
N VAL A 258 -4.85 -1.30 15.73
CA VAL A 258 -5.52 -1.99 14.61
C VAL A 258 -5.84 -3.44 14.97
N ASN A 259 -4.88 -4.17 15.54
CA ASN A 259 -5.10 -5.55 16.02
C ASN A 259 -6.18 -5.59 17.10
N GLY A 260 -6.16 -4.64 18.04
CA GLY A 260 -7.20 -4.52 19.07
C GLY A 260 -8.60 -4.28 18.49
N VAL A 261 -8.72 -3.49 17.41
CA VAL A 261 -9.99 -3.31 16.68
C VAL A 261 -10.44 -4.62 16.04
N ILE A 262 -9.57 -5.30 15.32
CA ILE A 262 -9.88 -6.58 14.67
C ILE A 262 -10.34 -7.61 15.68
N GLN A 263 -9.63 -7.75 16.82
CA GLN A 263 -9.98 -8.69 17.88
C GLN A 263 -11.33 -8.38 18.52
N ARG A 264 -11.64 -7.10 18.79
CA ARG A 264 -12.96 -6.69 19.28
C ARG A 264 -14.06 -7.05 18.28
N MET A 265 -13.85 -6.74 16.99
CA MET A 265 -14.82 -7.06 15.94
C MET A 265 -15.04 -8.57 15.75
N LYS A 266 -13.99 -9.38 15.96
CA LYS A 266 -14.11 -10.85 16.01
C LYS A 266 -14.95 -11.29 17.23
N ALA A 267 -14.67 -10.73 18.40
CA ALA A 267 -15.29 -11.13 19.67
C ALA A 267 -16.78 -10.75 19.76
N ASP A 268 -17.17 -9.58 19.26
CA ASP A 268 -18.55 -9.08 19.30
C ASP A 268 -19.39 -9.47 18.07
N GLY A 269 -18.77 -10.19 17.12
CA GLY A 269 -19.41 -10.65 15.87
C GLY A 269 -19.64 -9.56 14.81
N SER A 270 -19.16 -8.34 15.00
CA SER A 270 -19.32 -7.27 14.00
C SER A 270 -18.53 -7.55 12.73
N LEU A 271 -17.36 -8.20 12.84
CA LEU A 271 -16.59 -8.65 11.68
C LEU A 271 -17.39 -9.66 10.84
N GLN A 272 -18.09 -10.60 11.46
CA GLN A 272 -18.91 -11.57 10.75
C GLN A 272 -20.09 -10.88 10.07
N ARG A 273 -20.79 -9.98 10.77
CA ARG A 273 -21.88 -9.19 10.16
C ARG A 273 -21.40 -8.37 8.96
N LEU A 274 -20.19 -7.85 9.03
CA LEU A 274 -19.60 -7.09 7.93
C LEU A 274 -19.26 -8.01 6.73
N ARG A 275 -18.72 -9.20 6.97
CA ARG A 275 -18.52 -10.23 5.92
C ARG A 275 -19.83 -10.59 5.23
N ASP A 276 -20.87 -10.88 6.02
CA ASP A 276 -22.21 -11.24 5.50
C ASP A 276 -22.80 -10.12 4.65
N LYS A 277 -22.63 -8.85 5.07
CA LYS A 277 -23.08 -7.68 4.31
C LYS A 277 -22.48 -7.61 2.91
N TYR A 278 -21.21 -8.00 2.77
CA TYR A 278 -20.48 -7.95 1.50
C TYR A 278 -20.40 -9.31 0.77
N GLY A 279 -21.10 -10.33 1.26
CA GLY A 279 -21.12 -11.67 0.65
C GLY A 279 -19.76 -12.37 0.67
N LEU A 280 -18.90 -12.02 1.63
CA LEU A 280 -17.57 -12.62 1.77
C LEU A 280 -17.67 -13.96 2.52
N MET A 281 -16.94 -14.96 2.00
CA MET A 281 -16.90 -16.27 2.65
C MET A 281 -16.22 -16.19 4.02
N PRO A 282 -16.59 -17.09 4.96
CA PRO A 282 -16.05 -17.12 6.32
C PRO A 282 -14.54 -17.44 6.36
#